data_2f8e43189afa9ee1008eddcadce61121
#
_entry.id   2f8e43189afa9ee1008eddcadce61121
#
_cell.length_a   1.000
_cell.length_b   1.000
_cell.length_c   1.000
_cell.angle_alpha   90.00
_cell.angle_beta   90.00
_cell.angle_gamma   90.00
#
_symmetry.space_group_name_H-M   'P 1'
#
loop_
_entity.id
_entity.type
_entity.pdbx_description
1 polymer ?
#
loop_
_entity_poly.entity_id
_entity_poly.type
_entity_poly.pdbx_seq_one_letter_code
_entity_poly.pdbx_strand_id
1 'polypeptide(L)'
;VIAQLNGSGRRERIAHQVRQGFWLAGAVSVLIMVVLWNAGHIIRSMHNIDPALADKAVGYLRALLWGAPGYLFFQVARNQCEGLAKTKPGMVMGFIGLLVNIPVNYIFIYGHFGMPELGGVGCGVATAAVYWVMFFSMMTYVKRARSMRDIRTAESFSNPDMAVVTRLVHLGLPIALALFFEVTLFAVVALLVSPLGIINVAGHQIALNFSSLMFVMPLSLAAAVTIRVGFRLGQGSTIDAQTAARTGLGVGVCMAICTALFTVALREQIALLYNDNPEVVILASHLMLLAAVYQISDSIQVIGSGILRGYKDTRSIFFITFT
;
A
#
# COMPACT_ATOMS: atom_id res chain seq x y z
N VAL A 1 -2.34 -3.53 16.74
CA VAL A 1 -3.41 -3.48 17.76
C VAL A 1 -4.27 -4.73 17.69
N ILE A 2 -4.95 -5.02 16.57
CA ILE A 2 -5.89 -6.16 16.45
C ILE A 2 -5.20 -7.50 16.74
N ALA A 3 -4.01 -7.76 16.18
CA ALA A 3 -3.26 -8.99 16.41
C ALA A 3 -2.94 -9.21 17.91
N GLN A 4 -2.59 -8.14 18.65
CA GLN A 4 -2.35 -8.23 20.09
C GLN A 4 -3.63 -8.51 20.89
N LEU A 5 -4.75 -7.87 20.51
CA LEU A 5 -6.05 -8.15 21.13
C LEU A 5 -6.51 -9.58 20.87
N ASN A 6 -6.26 -10.10 19.67
CA ASN A 6 -6.55 -11.48 19.33
C ASN A 6 -5.67 -12.45 20.12
N GLY A 7 -4.37 -12.16 20.26
CA GLY A 7 -3.44 -12.96 21.06
C GLY A 7 -3.77 -12.99 22.55
N SER A 8 -4.25 -11.87 23.12
CA SER A 8 -4.67 -11.78 24.53
C SER A 8 -6.08 -12.33 24.82
N GLY A 9 -6.76 -12.89 23.82
CA GLY A 9 -8.13 -13.38 23.96
C GLY A 9 -9.22 -12.32 24.08
N ARG A 10 -8.87 -11.04 24.09
CA ARG A 10 -9.82 -9.90 24.26
C ARG A 10 -10.51 -9.53 22.95
N ARG A 11 -11.14 -10.52 22.32
CA ARG A 11 -11.73 -10.36 20.98
C ARG A 11 -12.93 -9.40 20.96
N GLU A 12 -13.65 -9.25 22.07
CA GLU A 12 -14.75 -8.29 22.22
C GLU A 12 -14.31 -6.83 22.02
N ARG A 13 -13.05 -6.52 22.35
CA ARG A 13 -12.50 -5.17 22.15
C ARG A 13 -12.10 -4.87 20.69
N ILE A 14 -11.99 -5.91 19.85
CA ILE A 14 -11.61 -5.73 18.44
C ILE A 14 -12.70 -4.96 17.70
N ALA A 15 -13.98 -5.25 17.93
CA ALA A 15 -15.08 -4.55 17.29
C ALA A 15 -15.05 -3.04 17.57
N HIS A 16 -14.77 -2.65 18.82
CA HIS A 16 -14.61 -1.23 19.18
C HIS A 16 -13.43 -0.58 18.44
N GLN A 17 -12.27 -1.22 18.43
CA GLN A 17 -11.07 -0.72 17.72
C GLN A 17 -11.31 -0.56 16.21
N VAL A 18 -11.99 -1.50 15.59
CA VAL A 18 -12.31 -1.46 14.16
C VAL A 18 -13.27 -0.30 13.85
N ARG A 19 -14.29 -0.08 14.67
CA ARG A 19 -15.21 1.07 14.51
C ARG A 19 -14.47 2.40 14.60
N GLN A 20 -13.58 2.54 15.59
CA GLN A 20 -12.73 3.74 15.68
C GLN A 20 -11.81 3.89 14.46
N GLY A 21 -11.33 2.77 13.90
CA GLY A 21 -10.63 2.74 12.62
C GLY A 21 -11.47 3.26 11.45
N PHE A 22 -12.77 2.92 11.39
CA PHE A 22 -13.68 3.45 10.37
C PHE A 22 -13.94 4.96 10.55
N TRP A 23 -14.09 5.46 11.79
CA TRP A 23 -14.20 6.88 12.05
C TRP A 23 -12.96 7.65 11.59
N LEU A 24 -11.78 7.13 11.94
CA LEU A 24 -10.51 7.71 11.49
C LEU A 24 -10.37 7.67 9.97
N ALA A 25 -10.71 6.54 9.34
CA ALA A 25 -10.69 6.41 7.88
C ALA A 25 -11.65 7.39 7.20
N GLY A 26 -12.84 7.63 7.77
CA GLY A 26 -13.78 8.64 7.31
C GLY A 26 -13.20 10.06 7.37
N ALA A 27 -12.61 10.43 8.50
CA ALA A 27 -11.96 11.74 8.68
C ALA A 27 -10.79 11.95 7.71
N VAL A 28 -9.92 10.93 7.56
CA VAL A 28 -8.80 10.96 6.60
C VAL A 28 -9.30 10.99 5.16
N SER A 29 -10.40 10.28 4.84
CA SER A 29 -11.02 10.36 3.50
C SER A 29 -11.44 11.77 3.15
N VAL A 30 -12.12 12.47 4.07
CA VAL A 30 -12.53 13.86 3.86
C VAL A 30 -11.30 14.75 3.64
N LEU A 31 -10.23 14.57 4.43
CA LEU A 31 -8.98 15.31 4.25
C LEU A 31 -8.39 15.07 2.85
N ILE A 32 -8.31 13.81 2.42
CA ILE A 32 -7.80 13.46 1.08
C ILE A 32 -8.71 14.07 0.00
N MET A 33 -10.01 14.01 0.15
CA MET A 33 -10.96 14.60 -0.79
C MET A 33 -10.76 16.12 -0.91
N VAL A 34 -10.56 16.84 0.19
CA VAL A 34 -10.26 18.27 0.19
C VAL A 34 -8.93 18.56 -0.51
N VAL A 35 -7.89 17.79 -0.23
CA VAL A 35 -6.57 17.94 -0.86
C VAL A 35 -6.66 17.70 -2.37
N LEU A 36 -7.28 16.61 -2.81
CA LEU A 36 -7.42 16.28 -4.23
C LEU A 36 -8.32 17.30 -4.96
N TRP A 37 -9.34 17.84 -4.31
CA TRP A 37 -10.17 18.90 -4.88
C TRP A 37 -9.35 20.18 -5.15
N ASN A 38 -8.53 20.58 -4.19
CA ASN A 38 -7.69 21.76 -4.30
C ASN A 38 -6.47 21.55 -5.23
N ALA A 39 -6.00 20.32 -5.40
CA ALA A 39 -4.91 19.99 -6.32
C ALA A 39 -5.22 20.43 -7.76
N GLY A 40 -6.51 20.43 -8.15
CA GLY A 40 -6.93 20.95 -9.45
C GLY A 40 -6.60 22.42 -9.68
N HIS A 41 -6.66 23.26 -8.65
CA HIS A 41 -6.26 24.66 -8.75
C HIS A 41 -4.76 24.81 -8.92
N ILE A 42 -3.97 24.00 -8.22
CA ILE A 42 -2.51 23.99 -8.30
C ILE A 42 -2.08 23.59 -9.71
N ILE A 43 -2.64 22.51 -10.26
CA ILE A 43 -2.29 22.01 -11.61
C ILE A 43 -2.59 23.07 -12.69
N ARG A 44 -3.76 23.73 -12.59
CA ARG A 44 -4.12 24.79 -13.56
C ARG A 44 -3.30 26.05 -13.44
N SER A 45 -2.68 26.31 -12.29
CA SER A 45 -1.77 27.46 -12.11
C SER A 45 -0.36 27.22 -12.63
N MET A 46 -0.02 25.99 -13.00
CA MET A 46 1.29 25.65 -13.55
C MET A 46 1.38 26.06 -15.04
N HIS A 47 2.06 27.15 -15.32
CA HIS A 47 2.18 27.78 -16.65
C HIS A 47 2.85 26.91 -17.74
N ASN A 48 3.52 25.82 -17.36
CA ASN A 48 4.28 24.97 -18.28
C ASN A 48 3.52 23.70 -18.73
N ILE A 49 2.24 23.58 -18.42
CA ILE A 49 1.44 22.40 -18.77
C ILE A 49 0.41 22.80 -19.83
N ASP A 50 0.28 21.96 -20.87
CA ASP A 50 -0.79 22.11 -21.87
C ASP A 50 -2.15 22.12 -21.16
N PRO A 51 -3.01 23.14 -21.41
CA PRO A 51 -4.32 23.25 -20.78
C PRO A 51 -5.21 21.99 -20.96
N ALA A 52 -5.14 21.34 -22.12
CA ALA A 52 -5.89 20.11 -22.39
C ALA A 52 -5.42 18.94 -21.51
N LEU A 53 -4.10 18.86 -21.26
CA LEU A 53 -3.52 17.85 -20.36
C LEU A 53 -3.88 18.15 -18.89
N ALA A 54 -3.82 19.44 -18.51
CA ALA A 54 -4.20 19.88 -17.16
C ALA A 54 -5.66 19.53 -16.84
N ASP A 55 -6.58 19.77 -17.77
CA ASP A 55 -8.00 19.46 -17.57
C ASP A 55 -8.26 17.94 -17.45
N LYS A 56 -7.58 17.12 -18.24
CA LYS A 56 -7.64 15.65 -18.12
C LYS A 56 -7.08 15.16 -16.78
N ALA A 57 -5.95 15.74 -16.33
CA ALA A 57 -5.36 15.41 -15.02
C ALA A 57 -6.28 15.79 -13.86
N VAL A 58 -6.88 16.98 -13.91
CA VAL A 58 -7.88 17.42 -12.91
C VAL A 58 -9.11 16.53 -12.93
N GLY A 59 -9.60 16.16 -14.13
CA GLY A 59 -10.71 15.22 -14.29
C GLY A 59 -10.41 13.85 -13.64
N TYR A 60 -9.22 13.31 -13.86
CA TYR A 60 -8.76 12.08 -13.24
C TYR A 60 -8.73 12.17 -11.70
N LEU A 61 -8.14 13.24 -11.15
CA LEU A 61 -8.08 13.44 -9.69
C LEU A 61 -9.47 13.60 -9.08
N ARG A 62 -10.39 14.29 -9.77
CA ARG A 62 -11.78 14.43 -9.32
C ARG A 62 -12.54 13.10 -9.35
N ALA A 63 -12.29 12.26 -10.33
CA ALA A 63 -12.85 10.91 -10.37
C ALA A 63 -12.29 10.05 -9.23
N LEU A 64 -10.98 10.07 -9.02
CA LEU A 64 -10.30 9.29 -7.98
C LEU A 64 -10.70 9.72 -6.56
N LEU A 65 -11.02 11.00 -6.36
CA LEU A 65 -11.48 11.57 -5.09
C LEU A 65 -12.65 10.76 -4.49
N TRP A 66 -13.60 10.35 -5.31
CA TRP A 66 -14.74 9.53 -4.88
C TRP A 66 -14.36 8.09 -4.53
N GLY A 67 -13.20 7.63 -4.98
CA GLY A 67 -12.64 6.33 -4.62
C GLY A 67 -11.94 6.31 -3.26
N ALA A 68 -11.47 7.46 -2.76
CA ALA A 68 -10.69 7.54 -1.54
C ALA A 68 -11.40 6.94 -0.31
N PRO A 69 -12.69 7.23 -0.02
CA PRO A 69 -13.40 6.59 1.09
C PRO A 69 -13.52 5.08 0.91
N GLY A 70 -13.83 4.63 -0.31
CA GLY A 70 -13.94 3.19 -0.62
C GLY A 70 -12.65 2.44 -0.33
N TYR A 71 -11.52 3.00 -0.75
CA TYR A 71 -10.20 2.42 -0.49
C TYR A 71 -9.85 2.37 1.00
N LEU A 72 -10.04 3.48 1.73
CA LEU A 72 -9.69 3.55 3.15
C LEU A 72 -10.59 2.63 3.99
N PHE A 73 -11.87 2.56 3.70
CA PHE A 73 -12.79 1.64 4.38
C PHE A 73 -12.44 0.17 4.07
N PHE A 74 -12.07 -0.13 2.82
CA PHE A 74 -11.57 -1.45 2.46
C PHE A 74 -10.31 -1.80 3.26
N GLN A 75 -9.36 -0.87 3.42
CA GLN A 75 -8.14 -1.10 4.19
C GLN A 75 -8.42 -1.38 5.68
N VAL A 76 -9.40 -0.71 6.29
CA VAL A 76 -9.81 -1.01 7.67
C VAL A 76 -10.35 -2.44 7.79
N ALA A 77 -11.27 -2.82 6.90
CA ALA A 77 -11.86 -4.16 6.89
C ALA A 77 -10.82 -5.26 6.57
N ARG A 78 -9.89 -4.99 5.65
CA ARG A 78 -8.76 -5.86 5.33
C ARG A 78 -7.84 -6.05 6.54
N ASN A 79 -7.42 -4.96 7.17
CA ASN A 79 -6.57 -5.00 8.37
C ASN A 79 -7.23 -5.70 9.55
N GLN A 80 -8.58 -5.67 9.66
CA GLN A 80 -9.33 -6.47 10.61
C GLN A 80 -9.12 -7.97 10.36
N CYS A 81 -9.25 -8.41 9.11
CA CYS A 81 -9.06 -9.81 8.74
C CYS A 81 -7.60 -10.25 8.95
N GLU A 82 -6.65 -9.45 8.50
CA GLU A 82 -5.22 -9.74 8.61
C GLU A 82 -4.77 -9.80 10.08
N GLY A 83 -5.23 -8.85 10.91
CA GLY A 83 -4.96 -8.86 12.35
C GLY A 83 -5.52 -10.08 13.10
N LEU A 84 -6.52 -10.75 12.52
CA LEU A 84 -7.05 -12.02 12.98
C LEU A 84 -6.33 -13.24 12.33
N ALA A 85 -5.19 -13.01 11.69
CA ALA A 85 -4.43 -14.00 10.92
C ALA A 85 -5.22 -14.63 9.74
N LYS A 86 -6.18 -13.89 9.18
CA LYS A 86 -6.99 -14.30 8.03
C LYS A 86 -6.61 -13.47 6.80
N THR A 87 -5.61 -13.91 6.07
CA THR A 87 -5.07 -13.22 4.90
C THR A 87 -5.81 -13.55 3.60
N LYS A 88 -6.41 -14.77 3.51
CA LYS A 88 -7.14 -15.22 2.31
C LYS A 88 -8.22 -14.24 1.82
N PRO A 89 -9.07 -13.63 2.67
CA PRO A 89 -10.07 -12.69 2.21
C PRO A 89 -9.47 -11.47 1.49
N GLY A 90 -8.39 -10.90 2.02
CA GLY A 90 -7.69 -9.79 1.39
C GLY A 90 -7.19 -10.14 -0.02
N MET A 91 -6.61 -11.33 -0.17
CA MET A 91 -6.17 -11.84 -1.47
C MET A 91 -7.34 -12.02 -2.45
N VAL A 92 -8.42 -12.66 -2.02
CA VAL A 92 -9.61 -12.87 -2.86
C VAL A 92 -10.22 -11.54 -3.31
N MET A 93 -10.32 -10.56 -2.41
CA MET A 93 -10.83 -9.23 -2.77
C MET A 93 -9.90 -8.49 -3.73
N GLY A 94 -8.58 -8.68 -3.62
CA GLY A 94 -7.62 -8.18 -4.60
C GLY A 94 -7.86 -8.76 -6.00
N PHE A 95 -8.10 -10.06 -6.12
CA PHE A 95 -8.47 -10.71 -7.39
C PHE A 95 -9.82 -10.22 -7.93
N ILE A 96 -10.83 -10.06 -7.08
CA ILE A 96 -12.12 -9.47 -7.48
C ILE A 96 -11.89 -8.05 -8.01
N GLY A 97 -11.08 -7.25 -7.31
CA GLY A 97 -10.71 -5.91 -7.76
C GLY A 97 -10.08 -5.91 -9.14
N LEU A 98 -9.13 -6.81 -9.40
CA LEU A 98 -8.48 -6.97 -10.71
C LEU A 98 -9.49 -7.38 -11.80
N LEU A 99 -10.32 -8.38 -11.54
CA LEU A 99 -11.33 -8.86 -12.50
C LEU A 99 -12.37 -7.80 -12.84
N VAL A 100 -12.72 -6.94 -11.89
CA VAL A 100 -13.64 -5.81 -12.12
C VAL A 100 -12.92 -4.65 -12.80
N ASN A 101 -11.65 -4.43 -12.47
CA ASN A 101 -10.87 -3.33 -13.04
C ASN A 101 -10.76 -3.40 -14.57
N ILE A 102 -10.53 -4.60 -15.14
CA ILE A 102 -10.35 -4.80 -16.57
C ILE A 102 -11.59 -4.33 -17.36
N PRO A 103 -12.80 -4.87 -17.14
CA PRO A 103 -13.98 -4.49 -17.92
C PRO A 103 -14.43 -3.04 -17.62
N VAL A 104 -14.30 -2.58 -16.38
CA VAL A 104 -14.71 -1.22 -16.01
C VAL A 104 -13.79 -0.18 -16.66
N ASN A 105 -12.47 -0.41 -16.71
CA ASN A 105 -11.55 0.41 -17.49
C ASN A 105 -11.91 0.42 -18.98
N TYR A 106 -12.16 -0.76 -19.55
CA TYR A 106 -12.54 -0.87 -20.96
C TYR A 106 -13.80 -0.04 -21.29
N ILE A 107 -14.82 -0.10 -20.44
CA ILE A 107 -16.06 0.64 -20.60
C ILE A 107 -15.84 2.16 -20.54
N PHE A 108 -15.16 2.66 -19.52
CA PHE A 108 -15.04 4.10 -19.29
C PHE A 108 -13.92 4.77 -20.09
N ILE A 109 -12.88 4.04 -20.47
CA ILE A 109 -11.81 4.60 -21.31
C ILE A 109 -12.30 4.74 -22.76
N TYR A 110 -12.95 3.71 -23.31
CA TYR A 110 -13.36 3.65 -24.72
C TYR A 110 -14.82 4.00 -24.96
N GLY A 111 -15.60 4.28 -23.93
CA GLY A 111 -17.00 4.71 -24.10
C GLY A 111 -17.96 3.62 -24.59
N HIS A 112 -17.78 2.37 -24.15
CA HIS A 112 -18.67 1.27 -24.53
C HIS A 112 -19.96 1.25 -23.69
N PHE A 113 -20.97 0.52 -24.17
CA PHE A 113 -22.29 0.35 -23.51
C PHE A 113 -23.05 1.67 -23.24
N GLY A 114 -22.87 2.67 -24.10
CA GLY A 114 -23.57 3.97 -23.97
C GLY A 114 -22.94 4.94 -22.96
N MET A 115 -21.79 4.59 -22.40
CA MET A 115 -21.03 5.51 -21.56
C MET A 115 -20.18 6.45 -22.42
N PRO A 116 -19.91 7.69 -21.96
CA PRO A 116 -19.04 8.61 -22.68
C PRO A 116 -17.60 8.09 -22.69
N GLU A 117 -16.89 8.33 -23.78
CA GLU A 117 -15.46 8.10 -23.89
C GLU A 117 -14.70 9.12 -23.01
N LEU A 118 -14.20 8.67 -21.87
CA LEU A 118 -13.54 9.54 -20.89
C LEU A 118 -12.01 9.49 -20.98
N GLY A 119 -11.45 8.55 -21.75
CA GLY A 119 -10.00 8.36 -21.87
C GLY A 119 -9.32 8.20 -20.50
N GLY A 120 -8.31 9.01 -20.21
CA GLY A 120 -7.59 8.97 -18.93
C GLY A 120 -8.45 9.26 -17.70
N VAL A 121 -9.49 10.07 -17.81
CA VAL A 121 -10.46 10.31 -16.71
C VAL A 121 -11.25 9.05 -16.41
N GLY A 122 -11.57 8.26 -17.44
CA GLY A 122 -12.25 6.97 -17.29
C GLY A 122 -11.49 5.97 -16.43
N CYS A 123 -10.16 5.99 -16.49
CA CYS A 123 -9.31 5.18 -15.61
C CYS A 123 -9.49 5.57 -14.12
N GLY A 124 -9.63 6.88 -13.82
CA GLY A 124 -9.92 7.36 -12.47
C GLY A 124 -11.29 6.91 -11.96
N VAL A 125 -12.32 6.97 -12.82
CA VAL A 125 -13.68 6.49 -12.50
C VAL A 125 -13.68 4.98 -12.23
N ALA A 126 -13.01 4.22 -13.10
CA ALA A 126 -12.88 2.77 -12.95
C ALA A 126 -12.19 2.39 -11.64
N THR A 127 -11.09 3.06 -11.30
CA THR A 127 -10.36 2.83 -10.06
C THR A 127 -11.24 3.13 -8.83
N ALA A 128 -11.99 4.24 -8.85
CA ALA A 128 -12.92 4.59 -7.78
C ALA A 128 -14.02 3.53 -7.62
N ALA A 129 -14.61 3.06 -8.72
CA ALA A 129 -15.61 2.00 -8.69
C ALA A 129 -15.07 0.68 -8.13
N VAL A 130 -13.85 0.28 -8.53
CA VAL A 130 -13.16 -0.92 -8.03
C VAL A 130 -12.96 -0.84 -6.52
N TYR A 131 -12.53 0.29 -5.97
CA TYR A 131 -12.33 0.46 -4.54
C TYR A 131 -13.63 0.25 -3.74
N TRP A 132 -14.76 0.74 -4.25
CA TRP A 132 -16.06 0.51 -3.63
C TRP A 132 -16.50 -0.96 -3.74
N VAL A 133 -16.28 -1.60 -4.88
CA VAL A 133 -16.57 -3.04 -5.05
C VAL A 133 -15.74 -3.86 -4.07
N MET A 134 -14.46 -3.58 -3.94
CA MET A 134 -13.58 -4.26 -2.97
C MET A 134 -14.06 -4.05 -1.53
N PHE A 135 -14.46 -2.82 -1.17
CA PHE A 135 -14.99 -2.53 0.15
C PHE A 135 -16.28 -3.30 0.46
N PHE A 136 -17.28 -3.23 -0.43
CA PHE A 136 -18.55 -3.92 -0.21
C PHE A 136 -18.39 -5.44 -0.20
N SER A 137 -17.54 -5.98 -1.05
CA SER A 137 -17.21 -7.41 -1.07
C SER A 137 -16.54 -7.85 0.24
N MET A 138 -15.57 -7.08 0.72
CA MET A 138 -14.90 -7.35 1.99
C MET A 138 -15.86 -7.22 3.18
N MET A 139 -16.70 -6.20 3.20
CA MET A 139 -17.72 -6.00 4.24
C MET A 139 -18.73 -7.14 4.25
N THR A 140 -19.15 -7.60 3.08
CA THR A 140 -20.03 -8.77 2.93
C THR A 140 -19.39 -10.03 3.51
N TYR A 141 -18.09 -10.23 3.23
CA TYR A 141 -17.34 -11.34 3.83
C TYR A 141 -17.30 -11.21 5.35
N VAL A 142 -16.90 -10.05 5.89
CA VAL A 142 -16.83 -9.83 7.35
C VAL A 142 -18.18 -10.07 8.01
N LYS A 143 -19.28 -9.63 7.39
CA LYS A 143 -20.65 -9.86 7.90
C LYS A 143 -21.11 -11.30 7.83
N ARG A 144 -20.66 -12.10 6.86
CA ARG A 144 -21.09 -13.49 6.66
C ARG A 144 -20.18 -14.54 7.29
N ALA A 145 -18.90 -14.23 7.51
CA ALA A 145 -17.92 -15.18 8.00
C ALA A 145 -18.27 -15.66 9.43
N ARG A 146 -18.47 -16.97 9.59
CA ARG A 146 -18.75 -17.61 10.89
C ARG A 146 -17.68 -17.32 11.94
N SER A 147 -16.44 -17.22 11.50
CA SER A 147 -15.26 -16.98 12.33
C SER A 147 -15.13 -15.56 12.88
N MET A 148 -16.02 -14.66 12.48
CA MET A 148 -16.10 -13.28 12.98
C MET A 148 -17.40 -13.01 13.74
N ARG A 149 -18.19 -14.05 14.02
CA ARG A 149 -19.50 -13.93 14.66
C ARG A 149 -19.41 -13.31 16.07
N ASP A 150 -18.40 -13.68 16.82
CA ASP A 150 -18.09 -13.16 18.16
C ASP A 150 -17.77 -11.67 18.16
N ILE A 151 -17.08 -11.19 17.13
CA ILE A 151 -16.75 -9.78 16.97
C ILE A 151 -17.98 -8.98 16.52
N ARG A 152 -18.86 -9.57 15.69
CA ARG A 152 -20.10 -8.92 15.22
C ARG A 152 -21.13 -8.73 16.33
N THR A 153 -21.26 -9.70 17.23
CA THR A 153 -22.22 -9.62 18.35
C THR A 153 -21.87 -8.48 19.32
N ALA A 154 -20.62 -7.99 19.31
CA ALA A 154 -20.20 -6.80 20.04
C ALA A 154 -20.45 -5.49 19.30
N GLU A 155 -21.10 -5.52 18.12
CA GLU A 155 -21.43 -4.32 17.31
C GLU A 155 -22.66 -3.57 17.85
N SER A 156 -22.48 -2.78 18.89
CA SER A 156 -23.34 -1.62 19.15
C SER A 156 -22.75 -0.38 18.46
N PHE A 157 -23.61 0.42 17.86
CA PHE A 157 -23.16 1.70 17.28
C PHE A 157 -22.55 2.55 18.41
N SER A 158 -21.26 2.87 18.31
CA SER A 158 -20.58 3.71 19.31
C SER A 158 -20.08 5.00 18.67
N ASN A 159 -20.24 6.08 19.39
CA ASN A 159 -19.68 7.37 19.03
C ASN A 159 -18.15 7.32 18.93
N PRO A 160 -17.51 8.28 18.24
CA PRO A 160 -16.06 8.37 18.20
C PRO A 160 -15.47 8.48 19.61
N ASP A 161 -14.59 7.56 19.95
CA ASP A 161 -13.80 7.59 21.18
C ASP A 161 -12.47 8.28 20.88
N MET A 162 -12.36 9.55 21.26
CA MET A 162 -11.18 10.38 20.98
C MET A 162 -9.91 9.81 21.59
N ALA A 163 -9.99 9.11 22.72
CA ALA A 163 -8.81 8.49 23.31
C ALA A 163 -8.25 7.37 22.42
N VAL A 164 -9.12 6.55 21.85
CA VAL A 164 -8.74 5.48 20.93
C VAL A 164 -8.27 6.06 19.60
N VAL A 165 -8.98 7.03 19.04
CA VAL A 165 -8.63 7.70 17.77
C VAL A 165 -7.25 8.36 17.90
N THR A 166 -7.01 9.14 18.95
CA THR A 166 -5.71 9.79 19.20
C THR A 166 -4.59 8.75 19.31
N ARG A 167 -4.84 7.62 19.98
CA ARG A 167 -3.88 6.53 20.05
C ARG A 167 -3.57 5.92 18.69
N LEU A 168 -4.58 5.73 17.84
CA LEU A 168 -4.39 5.24 16.48
C LEU A 168 -3.59 6.22 15.62
N VAL A 169 -3.89 7.52 15.74
CA VAL A 169 -3.14 8.59 15.07
C VAL A 169 -1.68 8.61 15.55
N HIS A 170 -1.44 8.53 16.85
CA HIS A 170 -0.07 8.51 17.41
C HIS A 170 0.76 7.32 16.92
N LEU A 171 0.13 6.18 16.69
CA LEU A 171 0.79 4.99 16.13
C LEU A 171 0.94 5.07 14.61
N GLY A 172 0.00 5.69 13.93
CA GLY A 172 -0.03 5.75 12.46
C GLY A 172 0.79 6.90 11.87
N LEU A 173 0.83 8.05 12.54
CA LEU A 173 1.48 9.25 12.03
C LEU A 173 2.98 9.07 11.76
N PRO A 174 3.79 8.48 12.65
CA PRO A 174 5.20 8.24 12.37
C PRO A 174 5.41 7.32 11.15
N ILE A 175 4.56 6.29 11.00
CA ILE A 175 4.61 5.38 9.86
C ILE A 175 4.24 6.12 8.57
N ALA A 176 3.20 6.95 8.61
CA ALA A 176 2.76 7.74 7.47
C ALA A 176 3.83 8.74 7.02
N LEU A 177 4.50 9.41 7.97
CA LEU A 177 5.60 10.33 7.69
C LEU A 177 6.80 9.60 7.10
N ALA A 178 7.18 8.43 7.62
CA ALA A 178 8.26 7.63 7.06
C ALA A 178 7.98 7.26 5.59
N LEU A 179 6.78 6.76 5.29
CA LEU A 179 6.36 6.45 3.92
C LEU A 179 6.29 7.70 3.03
N PHE A 180 5.86 8.83 3.56
CA PHE A 180 5.82 10.09 2.83
C PHE A 180 7.23 10.53 2.38
N PHE A 181 8.21 10.48 3.29
CA PHE A 181 9.60 10.81 2.96
C PHE A 181 10.18 9.83 1.93
N GLU A 182 9.93 8.54 2.10
CA GLU A 182 10.38 7.49 1.17
C GLU A 182 9.84 7.74 -0.25
N VAL A 183 8.53 7.91 -0.40
CA VAL A 183 7.89 8.18 -1.70
C VAL A 183 8.38 9.52 -2.29
N THR A 184 8.54 10.55 -1.46
CA THR A 184 9.05 11.85 -1.89
C THR A 184 10.48 11.75 -2.41
N LEU A 185 11.33 10.95 -1.77
CA LEU A 185 12.71 10.71 -2.22
C LEU A 185 12.72 10.11 -3.63
N PHE A 186 11.93 9.07 -3.89
CA PHE A 186 11.82 8.48 -5.23
C PHE A 186 11.30 9.48 -6.27
N ALA A 187 10.31 10.30 -5.91
CA ALA A 187 9.79 11.33 -6.79
C ALA A 187 10.84 12.41 -7.12
N VAL A 188 11.63 12.84 -6.13
CA VAL A 188 12.73 13.82 -6.34
C VAL A 188 13.80 13.21 -7.22
N VAL A 189 14.21 11.97 -7.01
CA VAL A 189 15.18 11.28 -7.87
C VAL A 189 14.68 11.22 -9.33
N ALA A 190 13.42 10.87 -9.54
CA ALA A 190 12.82 10.84 -10.89
C ALA A 190 12.85 12.22 -11.55
N LEU A 191 12.60 13.31 -10.81
CA LEU A 191 12.70 14.67 -11.31
C LEU A 191 14.15 15.07 -11.65
N LEU A 192 15.13 14.66 -10.85
CA LEU A 192 16.55 14.91 -11.09
C LEU A 192 17.09 14.13 -12.31
N VAL A 193 16.54 12.98 -12.60
CA VAL A 193 16.91 12.17 -13.78
C VAL A 193 16.26 12.72 -15.06
N SER A 194 15.12 13.40 -14.97
CA SER A 194 14.36 13.92 -16.11
C SER A 194 15.19 14.75 -17.12
N PRO A 195 16.06 15.70 -16.73
CA PRO A 195 16.86 16.49 -17.67
C PRO A 195 18.02 15.73 -18.30
N LEU A 196 18.35 14.51 -17.84
CA LEU A 196 19.47 13.72 -18.37
C LEU A 196 19.17 13.06 -19.73
N GLY A 197 17.96 13.19 -20.25
CA GLY A 197 17.53 12.68 -21.54
C GLY A 197 16.71 11.38 -21.47
N ILE A 198 16.06 11.08 -22.60
CA ILE A 198 15.05 10.01 -22.70
C ILE A 198 15.62 8.63 -22.35
N ILE A 199 16.87 8.33 -22.77
CA ILE A 199 17.52 7.03 -22.50
C ILE A 199 17.71 6.82 -21.00
N ASN A 200 18.17 7.86 -20.28
CA ASN A 200 18.39 7.79 -18.85
C ASN A 200 17.07 7.65 -18.08
N VAL A 201 16.04 8.37 -18.48
CA VAL A 201 14.70 8.26 -17.88
C VAL A 201 14.12 6.86 -18.12
N ALA A 202 14.21 6.32 -19.33
CA ALA A 202 13.72 5.01 -19.67
C ALA A 202 14.45 3.91 -18.89
N GLY A 203 15.78 3.92 -18.85
CA GLY A 203 16.57 2.96 -18.09
C GLY A 203 16.28 3.01 -16.58
N HIS A 204 16.14 4.21 -16.02
CA HIS A 204 15.77 4.40 -14.61
C HIS A 204 14.36 3.88 -14.30
N GLN A 205 13.37 4.14 -15.17
CA GLN A 205 12.00 3.66 -15.01
C GLN A 205 11.90 2.13 -15.07
N ILE A 206 12.67 1.48 -15.94
CA ILE A 206 12.73 0.02 -16.00
C ILE A 206 13.27 -0.55 -14.69
N ALA A 207 14.39 -0.02 -14.20
CA ALA A 207 14.99 -0.46 -12.95
C ALA A 207 14.05 -0.25 -11.75
N LEU A 208 13.39 0.92 -11.66
CA LEU A 208 12.41 1.21 -10.59
C LEU A 208 11.19 0.29 -10.66
N ASN A 209 10.63 0.07 -11.84
CA ASN A 209 9.44 -0.77 -12.01
C ASN A 209 9.72 -2.21 -11.58
N PHE A 210 10.86 -2.77 -12.03
CA PHE A 210 11.28 -4.10 -11.63
C PHE A 210 11.58 -4.19 -10.13
N SER A 211 12.28 -3.22 -9.55
CA SER A 211 12.56 -3.17 -8.12
C SER A 211 11.29 -3.10 -7.29
N SER A 212 10.31 -2.31 -7.72
CA SER A 212 9.00 -2.22 -7.06
C SER A 212 8.26 -3.57 -7.07
N LEU A 213 8.37 -4.33 -8.17
CA LEU A 213 7.79 -5.67 -8.25
C LEU A 213 8.46 -6.62 -7.25
N MET A 214 9.79 -6.60 -7.17
CA MET A 214 10.53 -7.43 -6.20
C MET A 214 10.26 -7.03 -4.75
N PHE A 215 10.05 -5.73 -4.48
CA PHE A 215 9.76 -5.21 -3.14
C PHE A 215 8.44 -5.71 -2.54
N VAL A 216 7.48 -6.14 -3.34
CA VAL A 216 6.21 -6.71 -2.84
C VAL A 216 6.45 -7.94 -1.96
N MET A 217 7.50 -8.72 -2.22
CA MET A 217 7.82 -9.91 -1.42
C MET A 217 8.23 -9.56 0.02
N PRO A 218 9.28 -8.74 0.26
CA PRO A 218 9.66 -8.37 1.63
C PRO A 218 8.55 -7.56 2.33
N LEU A 219 7.78 -6.75 1.62
CA LEU A 219 6.64 -6.02 2.17
C LEU A 219 5.56 -6.99 2.70
N SER A 220 5.25 -8.04 1.95
CA SER A 220 4.29 -9.08 2.36
C SER A 220 4.78 -9.85 3.58
N LEU A 221 6.08 -10.19 3.62
CA LEU A 221 6.70 -10.84 4.77
C LEU A 221 6.68 -9.92 6.00
N ALA A 222 6.97 -8.64 5.85
CA ALA A 222 6.91 -7.65 6.92
C ALA A 222 5.51 -7.56 7.55
N ALA A 223 4.47 -7.60 6.72
CA ALA A 223 3.08 -7.64 7.20
C ALA A 223 2.80 -8.92 8.02
N ALA A 224 3.24 -10.09 7.53
CA ALA A 224 3.09 -11.36 8.24
C ALA A 224 3.84 -11.38 9.58
N VAL A 225 5.08 -10.87 9.60
CA VAL A 225 5.88 -10.75 10.81
C VAL A 225 5.23 -9.80 11.83
N THR A 226 4.74 -8.65 11.37
CA THR A 226 3.99 -7.70 12.22
C THR A 226 2.82 -8.38 12.94
N ILE A 227 2.04 -9.15 12.21
CA ILE A 227 0.88 -9.87 12.76
C ILE A 227 1.33 -10.93 13.77
N ARG A 228 2.36 -11.72 13.42
CA ARG A 228 2.85 -12.81 14.26
C ARG A 228 3.48 -12.31 15.55
N VAL A 229 4.35 -11.31 15.47
CA VAL A 229 4.98 -10.67 16.64
C VAL A 229 3.90 -10.04 17.53
N GLY A 230 2.99 -9.27 16.95
CA GLY A 230 1.88 -8.67 17.70
C GLY A 230 0.99 -9.71 18.40
N PHE A 231 0.70 -10.83 17.75
CA PHE A 231 -0.08 -11.92 18.34
C PHE A 231 0.64 -12.56 19.54
N ARG A 232 1.93 -12.88 19.42
CA ARG A 232 2.72 -13.47 20.50
C ARG A 232 2.88 -12.53 21.70
N LEU A 233 3.07 -11.24 21.44
CA LEU A 233 3.05 -10.22 22.50
C LEU A 233 1.70 -10.13 23.20
N GLY A 234 0.60 -10.28 22.45
CA GLY A 234 -0.74 -10.37 23.02
C GLY A 234 -0.93 -11.55 23.96
N GLN A 235 -0.30 -12.70 23.67
CA GLN A 235 -0.28 -13.88 24.52
C GLN A 235 0.59 -13.72 25.78
N GLY A 236 1.35 -12.63 25.90
CA GLY A 236 2.28 -12.38 27.00
C GLY A 236 3.65 -13.06 26.83
N SER A 237 3.91 -13.72 25.69
CA SER A 237 5.18 -14.40 25.43
C SER A 237 6.14 -13.49 24.65
N THR A 238 7.04 -12.83 25.37
CA THR A 238 8.10 -12.00 24.76
C THR A 238 9.14 -12.85 24.04
N ILE A 239 9.44 -14.05 24.56
CA ILE A 239 10.40 -14.98 23.96
C ILE A 239 9.91 -15.45 22.59
N ASP A 240 8.65 -15.86 22.49
CA ASP A 240 8.07 -16.29 21.21
C ASP A 240 7.95 -15.13 20.20
N ALA A 241 7.71 -13.91 20.70
CA ALA A 241 7.70 -12.71 19.85
C ALA A 241 9.09 -12.41 19.28
N GLN A 242 10.15 -12.53 20.10
CA GLN A 242 11.55 -12.39 19.66
C GLN A 242 11.93 -13.50 18.66
N THR A 243 11.53 -14.73 18.92
CA THR A 243 11.76 -15.85 17.99
C THR A 243 11.07 -15.59 16.65
N ALA A 244 9.81 -15.14 16.66
CA ALA A 244 9.09 -14.78 15.44
C ALA A 244 9.76 -13.63 14.67
N ALA A 245 10.29 -12.62 15.38
CA ALA A 245 11.02 -11.51 14.80
C ALA A 245 12.34 -11.97 14.14
N ARG A 246 13.15 -12.76 14.86
CA ARG A 246 14.42 -13.29 14.35
C ARG A 246 14.21 -14.22 13.15
N THR A 247 13.23 -15.13 13.22
CA THR A 247 12.88 -16.02 12.10
C THR A 247 12.41 -15.22 10.90
N GLY A 248 11.54 -14.22 11.11
CA GLY A 248 11.06 -13.35 10.03
C GLY A 248 12.20 -12.58 9.36
N LEU A 249 13.14 -12.05 10.14
CA LEU A 249 14.32 -11.36 9.61
C LEU A 249 15.23 -12.33 8.84
N GLY A 250 15.49 -13.53 9.38
CA GLY A 250 16.30 -14.54 8.72
C GLY A 250 15.72 -14.99 7.37
N VAL A 251 14.41 -15.29 7.34
CA VAL A 251 13.70 -15.61 6.09
C VAL A 251 13.76 -14.44 5.11
N GLY A 252 13.61 -13.21 5.60
CA GLY A 252 13.71 -12.03 4.79
C GLY A 252 15.08 -11.80 4.16
N VAL A 253 16.14 -12.01 4.91
CA VAL A 253 17.53 -11.94 4.38
C VAL A 253 17.76 -13.02 3.32
N CYS A 254 17.36 -14.26 3.57
CA CYS A 254 17.45 -15.34 2.57
C CYS A 254 16.67 -14.99 1.29
N MET A 255 15.45 -14.49 1.43
CA MET A 255 14.64 -14.07 0.30
C MET A 255 15.27 -12.89 -0.46
N ALA A 256 15.82 -11.90 0.25
CA ALA A 256 16.51 -10.76 -0.34
C ALA A 256 17.75 -11.19 -1.14
N ILE A 257 18.54 -12.12 -0.62
CA ILE A 257 19.68 -12.70 -1.34
C ILE A 257 19.21 -13.44 -2.60
N CYS A 258 18.17 -14.26 -2.50
CA CYS A 258 17.60 -14.96 -3.66
C CYS A 258 17.11 -13.99 -4.73
N THR A 259 16.37 -12.95 -4.36
CA THR A 259 15.87 -11.94 -5.31
C THR A 259 17.01 -11.11 -5.91
N ALA A 260 18.03 -10.76 -5.13
CA ALA A 260 19.21 -10.06 -5.62
C ALA A 260 20.00 -10.92 -6.63
N LEU A 261 20.24 -12.19 -6.33
CA LEU A 261 20.90 -13.12 -7.25
C LEU A 261 20.09 -13.32 -8.54
N PHE A 262 18.77 -13.46 -8.42
CA PHE A 262 17.85 -13.52 -9.56
C PHE A 262 17.96 -12.26 -10.43
N THR A 263 17.95 -11.08 -9.82
CA THR A 263 18.10 -9.79 -10.51
C THR A 263 19.44 -9.70 -11.26
N VAL A 264 20.54 -10.06 -10.59
CA VAL A 264 21.88 -10.03 -11.21
C VAL A 264 21.99 -11.02 -12.37
N ALA A 265 21.46 -12.23 -12.20
CA ALA A 265 21.56 -13.29 -13.22
C ALA A 265 20.73 -12.97 -14.49
N LEU A 266 19.57 -12.36 -14.32
CA LEU A 266 18.61 -12.16 -15.42
C LEU A 266 18.43 -10.68 -15.83
N ARG A 267 19.28 -9.76 -15.35
CA ARG A 267 19.16 -8.31 -15.57
C ARG A 267 19.01 -7.90 -17.03
N GLU A 268 19.76 -8.52 -17.94
CA GLU A 268 19.71 -8.22 -19.38
C GLU A 268 18.41 -8.72 -20.01
N GLN A 269 18.01 -9.95 -19.69
CA GLN A 269 16.75 -10.53 -20.18
C GLN A 269 15.55 -9.76 -19.66
N ILE A 270 15.59 -9.33 -18.38
CA ILE A 270 14.54 -8.50 -17.80
C ILE A 270 14.47 -7.15 -18.50
N ALA A 271 15.62 -6.48 -18.73
CA ALA A 271 15.66 -5.20 -19.44
C ALA A 271 15.12 -5.30 -20.86
N LEU A 272 15.42 -6.40 -21.58
CA LEU A 272 14.91 -6.68 -22.93
C LEU A 272 13.38 -6.89 -22.96
N LEU A 273 12.75 -7.38 -21.88
CA LEU A 273 11.30 -7.48 -21.82
C LEU A 273 10.60 -6.11 -21.79
N TYR A 274 11.29 -5.07 -21.37
CA TYR A 274 10.74 -3.71 -21.26
C TYR A 274 11.05 -2.83 -22.47
N ASN A 275 12.20 -3.02 -23.12
CA ASN A 275 12.66 -2.15 -24.21
C ASN A 275 13.64 -2.87 -25.13
N ASP A 276 13.51 -2.62 -26.44
CA ASP A 276 14.39 -3.21 -27.48
C ASP A 276 15.61 -2.33 -27.80
N ASN A 277 15.66 -1.09 -27.31
CA ASN A 277 16.79 -0.19 -27.58
C ASN A 277 18.02 -0.63 -26.79
N PRO A 278 19.14 -0.99 -27.47
CA PRO A 278 20.34 -1.51 -26.80
C PRO A 278 20.93 -0.57 -25.76
N GLU A 279 20.88 0.75 -25.98
CA GLU A 279 21.44 1.73 -25.05
C GLU A 279 20.61 1.77 -23.74
N VAL A 280 19.28 1.70 -23.84
CA VAL A 280 18.38 1.62 -22.69
C VAL A 280 18.55 0.32 -21.94
N VAL A 281 18.69 -0.80 -22.65
CA VAL A 281 18.88 -2.14 -22.06
C VAL A 281 20.20 -2.20 -21.28
N ILE A 282 21.30 -1.71 -21.85
CA ILE A 282 22.59 -1.68 -21.19
C ILE A 282 22.53 -0.83 -19.91
N LEU A 283 21.96 0.36 -20.00
CA LEU A 283 21.82 1.25 -18.85
C LEU A 283 20.93 0.63 -17.76
N ALA A 284 19.76 0.10 -18.13
CA ALA A 284 18.86 -0.56 -17.21
C ALA A 284 19.51 -1.75 -16.51
N SER A 285 20.26 -2.57 -17.24
CA SER A 285 20.99 -3.72 -16.67
C SER A 285 22.06 -3.29 -15.65
N HIS A 286 22.76 -2.20 -15.88
CA HIS A 286 23.70 -1.64 -14.91
C HIS A 286 22.99 -1.06 -13.67
N LEU A 287 21.87 -0.36 -13.85
CA LEU A 287 21.07 0.15 -12.73
C LEU A 287 20.48 -0.99 -11.90
N MET A 288 20.12 -2.11 -12.53
CA MET A 288 19.66 -3.31 -11.81
C MET A 288 20.75 -3.97 -10.94
N LEU A 289 22.04 -3.82 -11.26
CA LEU A 289 23.11 -4.24 -10.36
C LEU A 289 23.13 -3.44 -9.06
N LEU A 290 22.96 -2.13 -9.16
CA LEU A 290 22.80 -1.26 -8.00
C LEU A 290 21.52 -1.60 -7.23
N ALA A 291 20.43 -1.86 -7.96
CA ALA A 291 19.17 -2.29 -7.38
C ALA A 291 19.30 -3.59 -6.58
N ALA A 292 20.05 -4.59 -7.08
CA ALA A 292 20.28 -5.84 -6.37
C ALA A 292 20.99 -5.64 -5.01
N VAL A 293 21.89 -4.66 -4.93
CA VAL A 293 22.58 -4.34 -3.66
C VAL A 293 21.61 -3.69 -2.68
N TYR A 294 20.89 -2.65 -3.10
CA TYR A 294 19.97 -1.97 -2.18
C TYR A 294 18.73 -2.80 -1.82
N GLN A 295 18.28 -3.73 -2.66
CA GLN A 295 17.18 -4.67 -2.34
C GLN A 295 17.43 -5.45 -1.05
N ILE A 296 18.68 -5.80 -0.75
CA ILE A 296 19.01 -6.50 0.49
C ILE A 296 18.80 -5.57 1.69
N SER A 297 19.35 -4.36 1.63
CA SER A 297 19.18 -3.36 2.68
C SER A 297 17.73 -2.97 2.90
N ASP A 298 17.01 -2.73 1.81
CA ASP A 298 15.59 -2.36 1.80
C ASP A 298 14.70 -3.46 2.39
N SER A 299 14.97 -4.72 2.06
CA SER A 299 14.27 -5.87 2.65
C SER A 299 14.48 -5.96 4.17
N ILE A 300 15.71 -5.74 4.64
CA ILE A 300 16.00 -5.72 6.08
C ILE A 300 15.27 -4.57 6.77
N GLN A 301 15.26 -3.38 6.15
CA GLN A 301 14.60 -2.19 6.67
C GLN A 301 13.07 -2.40 6.77
N VAL A 302 12.42 -2.89 5.72
CA VAL A 302 10.97 -3.06 5.72
C VAL A 302 10.50 -4.15 6.68
N ILE A 303 11.26 -5.25 6.80
CA ILE A 303 10.96 -6.32 7.77
C ILE A 303 11.23 -5.84 9.19
N GLY A 304 12.32 -5.13 9.43
CA GLY A 304 12.63 -4.48 10.71
C GLY A 304 11.52 -3.51 11.13
N SER A 305 11.04 -2.68 10.21
CA SER A 305 9.88 -1.81 10.42
C SER A 305 8.62 -2.62 10.75
N GLY A 306 8.41 -3.76 10.09
CA GLY A 306 7.31 -4.69 10.40
C GLY A 306 7.38 -5.24 11.81
N ILE A 307 8.57 -5.62 12.27
CA ILE A 307 8.82 -6.07 13.65
C ILE A 307 8.48 -4.95 14.65
N LEU A 308 8.99 -3.75 14.44
CA LEU A 308 8.73 -2.58 15.30
C LEU A 308 7.24 -2.22 15.35
N ARG A 309 6.52 -2.32 14.21
CA ARG A 309 5.05 -2.19 14.18
C ARG A 309 4.36 -3.25 15.06
N GLY A 310 4.87 -4.48 15.08
CA GLY A 310 4.39 -5.55 15.95
C GLY A 310 4.54 -5.21 17.44
N TYR A 311 5.65 -4.59 17.82
CA TYR A 311 5.92 -4.07 19.18
C TYR A 311 5.18 -2.78 19.49
N LYS A 312 4.58 -2.10 18.50
CA LYS A 312 4.00 -0.73 18.58
C LYS A 312 5.04 0.36 18.83
N ASP A 313 6.29 0.11 18.53
CA ASP A 313 7.35 1.11 18.55
C ASP A 313 7.47 1.77 17.16
N THR A 314 6.53 2.65 16.87
CA THR A 314 6.45 3.33 15.58
C THR A 314 7.35 4.56 15.51
N ARG A 315 7.80 5.10 16.65
CA ARG A 315 8.72 6.24 16.69
C ARG A 315 10.11 5.86 16.18
N SER A 316 10.62 4.69 16.59
CA SER A 316 11.90 4.17 16.09
C SER A 316 11.89 3.97 14.57
N ILE A 317 10.77 3.60 13.97
CA ILE A 317 10.63 3.49 12.50
C ILE A 317 10.92 4.84 11.84
N PHE A 318 10.29 5.91 12.32
CA PHE A 318 10.47 7.24 11.75
C PHE A 318 11.94 7.68 11.80
N PHE A 319 12.61 7.52 12.93
CA PHE A 319 14.01 7.90 13.07
C PHE A 319 14.93 7.07 12.17
N ILE A 320 14.71 5.75 12.07
CA ILE A 320 15.52 4.87 11.21
C ILE A 320 15.33 5.18 9.73
N THR A 321 14.11 5.57 9.32
CA THR A 321 13.85 5.90 7.91
C THR A 321 14.38 7.28 7.54
N PHE A 322 14.49 8.19 8.51
CA PHE A 322 14.95 9.55 8.27
C PHE A 322 16.48 9.69 8.27
N THR A 323 17.21 8.77 8.89
CA THR A 323 18.70 8.72 8.91
C THR A 323 19.24 7.92 7.74
#